data_8ade64cf5b151615374b828de8566ff9
#
_entry.id   8ade64cf5b151615374b828de8566ff9
#
_cell.length_a   1.000
_cell.length_b   1.000
_cell.length_c   1.000
_cell.angle_alpha   90.00
_cell.angle_beta   90.00
_cell.angle_gamma   90.00
#
_symmetry.space_group_name_H-M   'P 1'
#
loop_
_entity.id
_entity.type
_entity.pdbx_description
1 polymer ?
#
loop_
_entity_poly.entity_id
_entity_poly.type
_entity_poly.pdbx_seq_one_letter_code
_entity_poly.pdbx_strand_id
1 'polypeptide(L)'
;MTMRETKKDIIVYYHADCMDGAGAAWAARQKFGDAAEYAPVNYNYKSEDLFCVRGKEVYVLDFSFPRTVLEIWIKQAKSLLVLDHHASAKDNLTGLPYAVFDMNKSGAMMAWEGFHPGTEAPMVIKHIQDRDLWKFELPGTRELSAYMRTRSASMDTVGFVYLNERAGEKAMGVLYGLGEAILDHIQAQVTEATSRAFKAWLRGTEVLCTTCCSDIASEVGSALAKLSPSKIGVIVSLSHRGAGLSIRSDGGTGARDLAEKCGGGGHGPAAGGYLNREEFFELMHTATPFTPA
;
A
#
# COMPACT_ATOMS: atom_id res chain seq x y z
N MET A 1 -0.19 29.57 4.15
CA MET A 1 0.72 28.60 3.50
C MET A 1 0.33 28.53 2.04
N THR A 2 1.28 28.75 1.14
CA THR A 2 1.02 28.88 -0.29
C THR A 2 1.20 27.50 -0.93
N MET A 3 0.16 27.00 -1.59
CA MET A 3 0.26 25.81 -2.44
C MET A 3 1.22 26.05 -3.60
N ARG A 4 1.78 25.00 -4.17
CA ARG A 4 2.65 25.07 -5.36
C ARG A 4 1.83 25.47 -6.59
N GLU A 5 2.45 26.17 -7.51
CA GLU A 5 1.83 26.50 -8.81
C GLU A 5 2.35 25.57 -9.90
N THR A 6 1.49 25.22 -10.85
CA THR A 6 1.87 24.51 -12.07
C THR A 6 1.23 25.16 -13.28
N LYS A 7 1.95 25.15 -14.41
CA LYS A 7 1.41 25.60 -15.72
C LYS A 7 0.54 24.55 -16.40
N LYS A 8 0.57 23.31 -15.91
CA LYS A 8 -0.19 22.20 -16.49
C LYS A 8 -1.65 22.27 -16.06
N ASP A 9 -2.56 21.88 -16.94
CA ASP A 9 -4.01 21.91 -16.69
C ASP A 9 -4.51 20.66 -15.98
N ILE A 10 -3.70 19.61 -15.93
CA ILE A 10 -4.02 18.34 -15.30
C ILE A 10 -3.07 18.10 -14.12
N ILE A 11 -3.62 17.73 -12.97
CA ILE A 11 -2.87 17.32 -11.79
C ILE A 11 -3.28 15.90 -11.42
N VAL A 12 -2.29 15.03 -11.25
CA VAL A 12 -2.47 13.64 -10.81
C VAL A 12 -1.75 13.46 -9.49
N TYR A 13 -2.50 13.42 -8.40
CA TYR A 13 -2.00 12.99 -7.09
C TYR A 13 -2.06 11.46 -7.01
N TYR A 14 -1.04 10.84 -6.46
CA TYR A 14 -1.01 9.39 -6.27
C TYR A 14 -0.27 9.00 -5.00
N HIS A 15 -0.59 7.83 -4.45
CA HIS A 15 0.03 7.32 -3.23
C HIS A 15 1.54 7.16 -3.43
N ALA A 16 2.33 7.88 -2.62
CA ALA A 16 3.79 7.84 -2.66
C ALA A 16 4.32 6.55 -2.01
N ASP A 17 5.55 6.18 -2.39
CA ASP A 17 6.29 5.05 -1.81
C ASP A 17 5.51 3.71 -1.86
N CYS A 18 4.51 3.62 -2.73
CA CYS A 18 3.67 2.48 -2.99
C CYS A 18 3.73 2.07 -4.46
N MET A 19 3.89 0.77 -4.74
CA MET A 19 3.97 0.29 -6.13
C MET A 19 2.60 0.37 -6.83
N ASP A 20 1.51 0.25 -6.08
CA ASP A 20 0.16 0.42 -6.61
C ASP A 20 -0.10 1.88 -7.01
N GLY A 21 0.24 2.84 -6.15
CA GLY A 21 0.18 4.26 -6.49
C GLY A 21 1.08 4.62 -7.68
N ALA A 22 2.29 4.06 -7.75
CA ALA A 22 3.18 4.23 -8.90
C ALA A 22 2.58 3.65 -10.19
N GLY A 23 1.92 2.49 -10.11
CA GLY A 23 1.19 1.85 -11.20
C GLY A 23 0.01 2.69 -11.66
N ALA A 24 -0.75 3.25 -10.72
CA ALA A 24 -1.87 4.15 -11.02
C ALA A 24 -1.41 5.44 -11.72
N ALA A 25 -0.34 6.04 -11.22
CA ALA A 25 0.28 7.21 -11.86
C ALA A 25 0.85 6.89 -13.25
N TRP A 26 1.46 5.71 -13.42
CA TRP A 26 1.96 5.25 -14.71
C TRP A 26 0.80 5.06 -15.71
N ALA A 27 -0.31 4.46 -15.30
CA ALA A 27 -1.51 4.33 -16.12
C ALA A 27 -2.03 5.70 -16.59
N ALA A 28 -2.08 6.70 -15.69
CA ALA A 28 -2.42 8.07 -16.04
C ALA A 28 -1.39 8.68 -17.02
N ARG A 29 -0.08 8.40 -16.83
CA ARG A 29 0.98 8.88 -17.74
C ARG A 29 0.86 8.29 -19.15
N GLN A 30 0.40 7.06 -19.30
CA GLN A 30 0.10 6.49 -20.61
C GLN A 30 -1.04 7.25 -21.34
N LYS A 31 -1.94 7.89 -20.60
CA LYS A 31 -3.04 8.70 -21.15
C LYS A 31 -2.65 10.14 -21.40
N PHE A 32 -2.01 10.80 -20.44
CA PHE A 32 -1.81 12.25 -20.43
C PHE A 32 -0.40 12.68 -20.83
N GLY A 33 0.57 11.75 -20.80
CA GLY A 33 1.97 12.06 -21.10
C GLY A 33 2.49 13.21 -20.21
N ASP A 34 3.18 14.14 -20.84
CA ASP A 34 3.75 15.33 -20.18
C ASP A 34 2.72 16.46 -19.98
N ALA A 35 1.46 16.30 -20.39
CA ALA A 35 0.41 17.30 -20.19
C ALA A 35 -0.04 17.38 -18.73
N ALA A 36 0.20 16.33 -17.93
CA ALA A 36 -0.15 16.29 -16.51
C ALA A 36 1.03 16.54 -15.58
N GLU A 37 0.75 17.13 -14.42
CA GLU A 37 1.64 17.18 -13.26
C GLU A 37 1.41 15.94 -12.39
N TYR A 38 2.46 15.19 -12.08
CA TYR A 38 2.37 13.98 -11.26
C TYR A 38 2.97 14.26 -9.88
N ALA A 39 2.14 14.22 -8.86
CA ALA A 39 2.48 14.59 -7.49
C ALA A 39 2.31 13.38 -6.54
N PRO A 40 3.41 12.74 -6.09
CA PRO A 40 3.34 11.74 -5.04
C PRO A 40 2.92 12.38 -3.72
N VAL A 41 2.01 11.75 -2.99
CA VAL A 41 1.52 12.22 -1.69
C VAL A 41 1.44 11.09 -0.68
N ASN A 42 1.73 11.41 0.58
CA ASN A 42 1.58 10.53 1.73
C ASN A 42 0.61 11.15 2.74
N TYR A 43 0.14 10.37 3.71
CA TYR A 43 -0.82 10.84 4.73
C TYR A 43 -0.29 11.96 5.65
N ASN A 44 1.02 12.17 5.69
CA ASN A 44 1.67 13.26 6.43
C ASN A 44 1.99 14.50 5.56
N TYR A 45 1.34 14.64 4.40
CA TYR A 45 1.52 15.77 3.49
C TYR A 45 1.25 17.10 4.18
N LYS A 46 1.92 18.15 3.70
CA LYS A 46 1.68 19.54 4.08
C LYS A 46 1.04 20.28 2.92
N SER A 47 0.37 21.41 3.22
CA SER A 47 -0.26 22.22 2.17
C SER A 47 0.73 22.72 1.13
N GLU A 48 2.00 22.93 1.50
CA GLU A 48 3.09 23.35 0.61
C GLU A 48 3.55 22.24 -0.35
N ASP A 49 3.19 20.99 -0.10
CA ASP A 49 3.48 19.86 -0.98
C ASP A 49 2.46 19.78 -2.13
N LEU A 50 1.32 20.45 -1.98
CA LEU A 50 0.19 20.37 -2.89
C LEU A 50 0.21 21.48 -3.93
N PHE A 51 -0.30 21.19 -5.13
CA PHE A 51 -0.52 22.17 -6.18
C PHE A 51 -1.88 22.87 -6.05
N CYS A 52 -1.95 24.12 -6.47
CA CYS A 52 -3.19 24.87 -6.59
C CYS A 52 -4.11 24.20 -7.63
N VAL A 53 -5.29 23.77 -7.21
CA VAL A 53 -6.24 23.03 -8.05
C VAL A 53 -7.20 23.92 -8.84
N ARG A 54 -7.15 25.23 -8.67
CA ARG A 54 -8.09 26.17 -9.27
C ARG A 54 -8.08 26.08 -10.80
N GLY A 55 -9.23 25.73 -11.36
CA GLY A 55 -9.43 25.58 -12.81
C GLY A 55 -8.73 24.37 -13.43
N LYS A 56 -8.16 23.46 -12.63
CA LYS A 56 -7.43 22.26 -13.09
C LYS A 56 -8.34 21.03 -13.15
N GLU A 57 -8.00 20.06 -13.98
CA GLU A 57 -8.52 18.69 -13.92
C GLU A 57 -7.69 17.93 -12.90
N VAL A 58 -8.32 17.42 -11.85
CA VAL A 58 -7.63 16.81 -10.71
C VAL A 58 -8.02 15.35 -10.60
N TYR A 59 -7.01 14.50 -10.57
CA TYR A 59 -7.12 13.06 -10.33
C TYR A 59 -6.39 12.71 -9.04
N VAL A 60 -7.01 11.90 -8.20
CA VAL A 60 -6.42 11.36 -6.97
C VAL A 60 -6.50 9.84 -7.08
N LEU A 61 -5.35 9.17 -7.12
CA LEU A 61 -5.23 7.76 -7.48
C LEU A 61 -4.57 6.96 -6.34
N ASP A 62 -5.19 5.84 -5.96
CA ASP A 62 -4.71 4.98 -4.87
C ASP A 62 -4.48 5.74 -3.56
N PHE A 63 -5.17 6.85 -3.39
CA PHE A 63 -5.06 7.75 -2.25
C PHE A 63 -6.35 8.54 -2.07
N SER A 64 -6.66 8.92 -0.85
CA SER A 64 -7.78 9.80 -0.57
C SER A 64 -7.39 10.93 0.38
N PHE A 65 -7.66 12.15 -0.03
CA PHE A 65 -7.60 13.30 0.87
C PHE A 65 -8.82 13.31 1.83
N PRO A 66 -8.72 13.99 2.98
CA PRO A 66 -9.88 14.20 3.86
C PRO A 66 -11.05 14.82 3.11
N ARG A 67 -12.27 14.41 3.47
CA ARG A 67 -13.51 14.90 2.87
C ARG A 67 -13.57 16.43 2.78
N THR A 68 -13.18 17.11 3.85
CA THR A 68 -13.15 18.59 3.90
C THR A 68 -12.25 19.23 2.84
N VAL A 69 -11.14 18.58 2.50
CA VAL A 69 -10.24 19.04 1.43
C VAL A 69 -10.88 18.85 0.07
N LEU A 70 -11.45 17.67 -0.19
CA LEU A 70 -12.08 17.34 -1.48
C LEU A 70 -13.33 18.19 -1.74
N GLU A 71 -14.12 18.52 -0.71
CA GLU A 71 -15.28 19.42 -0.81
C GLU A 71 -14.91 20.86 -1.12
N ILE A 72 -13.69 21.29 -0.75
CA ILE A 72 -13.14 22.57 -1.17
C ILE A 72 -12.65 22.49 -2.62
N TRP A 73 -11.92 21.43 -2.94
CA TRP A 73 -11.32 21.27 -4.27
C TRP A 73 -12.35 21.16 -5.39
N ILE A 74 -13.46 20.43 -5.18
CA ILE A 74 -14.52 20.31 -6.21
C ILE A 74 -15.15 21.65 -6.60
N LYS A 75 -15.14 22.62 -5.69
CA LYS A 75 -15.64 23.99 -5.96
C LYS A 75 -14.63 24.86 -6.71
N GLN A 76 -13.36 24.48 -6.72
CA GLN A 76 -12.27 25.25 -7.31
C GLN A 76 -11.72 24.63 -8.60
N ALA A 77 -11.67 23.31 -8.65
CA ALA A 77 -11.18 22.57 -9.80
C ALA A 77 -12.17 22.62 -10.97
N LYS A 78 -11.67 22.44 -12.17
CA LYS A 78 -12.50 22.21 -13.37
C LYS A 78 -13.22 20.87 -13.29
N SER A 79 -12.53 19.84 -12.78
CA SER A 79 -13.07 18.52 -12.47
C SER A 79 -12.24 17.85 -11.40
N LEU A 80 -12.86 16.92 -10.65
CA LEU A 80 -12.19 16.12 -9.62
C LEU A 80 -12.66 14.67 -9.75
N LEU A 81 -11.71 13.74 -9.75
CA LEU A 81 -11.96 12.30 -9.68
C LEU A 81 -11.03 11.65 -8.67
N VAL A 82 -11.57 10.87 -7.78
CA VAL A 82 -10.83 10.03 -6.83
C VAL A 82 -11.08 8.56 -7.19
N LEU A 83 -10.01 7.79 -7.40
CA LEU A 83 -10.05 6.34 -7.61
C LEU A 83 -9.25 5.69 -6.49
N ASP A 84 -9.92 4.98 -5.60
CA ASP A 84 -9.28 4.41 -4.41
C ASP A 84 -9.95 3.09 -4.00
N HIS A 85 -9.27 2.29 -3.22
CA HIS A 85 -9.75 1.00 -2.72
C HIS A 85 -9.54 0.84 -1.20
N HIS A 86 -9.08 1.87 -0.50
CA HIS A 86 -8.89 1.84 0.94
C HIS A 86 -10.23 1.92 1.69
N ALA A 87 -10.54 0.93 2.51
CA ALA A 87 -11.82 0.82 3.22
C ALA A 87 -12.11 2.03 4.11
N SER A 88 -11.12 2.51 4.86
CA SER A 88 -11.28 3.70 5.73
C SER A 88 -11.59 4.97 4.95
N ALA A 89 -11.01 5.12 3.74
CA ALA A 89 -11.30 6.24 2.86
C ALA A 89 -12.72 6.15 2.28
N LYS A 90 -13.16 4.96 1.87
CA LYS A 90 -14.52 4.71 1.39
C LYS A 90 -15.57 5.15 2.40
N ASP A 91 -15.41 4.77 3.68
CA ASP A 91 -16.35 5.13 4.74
C ASP A 91 -16.46 6.65 4.89
N ASN A 92 -15.33 7.36 4.84
CA ASN A 92 -15.25 8.81 4.95
C ASN A 92 -15.82 9.58 3.75
N LEU A 93 -15.72 9.01 2.54
CA LEU A 93 -16.08 9.68 1.29
C LEU A 93 -17.37 9.17 0.68
N THR A 94 -18.11 8.32 1.40
CA THR A 94 -19.43 7.83 0.98
C THR A 94 -20.35 8.98 0.57
N GLY A 95 -20.99 8.83 -0.61
CA GLY A 95 -21.94 9.80 -1.16
C GLY A 95 -21.33 10.95 -1.95
N LEU A 96 -20.00 11.02 -2.11
CA LEU A 96 -19.35 11.97 -3.00
C LEU A 96 -19.35 11.41 -4.44
N PRO A 97 -20.01 12.06 -5.42
CA PRO A 97 -20.17 11.49 -6.77
C PRO A 97 -18.88 11.41 -7.60
N TYR A 98 -17.83 12.09 -7.15
CA TYR A 98 -16.51 12.11 -7.77
C TYR A 98 -15.50 11.18 -7.08
N ALA A 99 -15.93 10.39 -6.10
CA ALA A 99 -15.11 9.39 -5.42
C ALA A 99 -15.64 7.98 -5.76
N VAL A 100 -14.81 7.20 -6.44
CA VAL A 100 -15.13 5.85 -6.89
C VAL A 100 -14.26 4.86 -6.13
N PHE A 101 -14.91 3.86 -5.53
CA PHE A 101 -14.25 2.84 -4.72
C PHE A 101 -14.57 1.43 -5.24
N ASP A 102 -13.54 0.61 -5.45
CA ASP A 102 -13.69 -0.81 -5.73
C ASP A 102 -12.70 -1.61 -4.89
N MET A 103 -13.22 -2.29 -3.86
CA MET A 103 -12.41 -3.08 -2.92
C MET A 103 -11.84 -4.38 -3.50
N ASN A 104 -12.26 -4.75 -4.72
CA ASN A 104 -11.79 -5.95 -5.42
C ASN A 104 -10.70 -5.63 -6.45
N LYS A 105 -10.33 -4.35 -6.58
CA LYS A 105 -9.30 -3.87 -7.49
C LYS A 105 -8.25 -3.07 -6.74
N SER A 106 -7.04 -3.05 -7.28
CA SER A 106 -5.99 -2.15 -6.84
C SER A 106 -6.15 -0.77 -7.47
N GLY A 107 -5.52 0.26 -6.89
CA GLY A 107 -5.53 1.61 -7.44
C GLY A 107 -4.96 1.67 -8.86
N ALA A 108 -3.91 0.89 -9.16
CA ALA A 108 -3.32 0.79 -10.50
C ALA A 108 -4.32 0.22 -11.52
N MET A 109 -5.06 -0.83 -11.16
CA MET A 109 -6.07 -1.42 -12.04
C MET A 109 -7.24 -0.46 -12.26
N MET A 110 -7.73 0.18 -11.20
CA MET A 110 -8.79 1.19 -11.32
C MET A 110 -8.38 2.34 -12.23
N ALA A 111 -7.15 2.82 -12.10
CA ALA A 111 -6.62 3.87 -12.96
C ALA A 111 -6.48 3.40 -14.42
N TRP A 112 -5.98 2.17 -14.64
CA TRP A 112 -5.88 1.63 -16.01
C TRP A 112 -7.25 1.56 -16.69
N GLU A 113 -8.23 0.93 -16.06
CA GLU A 113 -9.58 0.80 -16.61
C GLU A 113 -10.26 2.16 -16.83
N GLY A 114 -10.05 3.11 -15.91
CA GLY A 114 -10.60 4.45 -16.01
C GLY A 114 -10.01 5.27 -17.16
N PHE A 115 -8.72 5.17 -17.41
CA PHE A 115 -8.03 5.94 -18.44
C PHE A 115 -7.93 5.24 -19.79
N HIS A 116 -8.04 3.91 -19.82
CA HIS A 116 -7.93 3.07 -21.03
C HIS A 116 -9.11 2.11 -21.17
N PRO A 117 -10.37 2.63 -21.23
CA PRO A 117 -11.55 1.80 -21.27
C PRO A 117 -11.52 0.87 -22.48
N GLY A 118 -11.86 -0.40 -22.25
CA GLY A 118 -11.87 -1.44 -23.29
C GLY A 118 -10.49 -1.96 -23.72
N THR A 119 -9.40 -1.45 -23.10
CA THR A 119 -8.04 -1.94 -23.34
C THR A 119 -7.63 -2.89 -22.22
N GLU A 120 -7.15 -4.07 -22.58
CA GLU A 120 -6.66 -5.04 -21.60
C GLU A 120 -5.49 -4.45 -20.81
N ALA A 121 -5.50 -4.68 -19.50
CA ALA A 121 -4.41 -4.21 -18.63
C ALA A 121 -3.10 -4.97 -18.92
N PRO A 122 -1.97 -4.28 -19.02
CA PRO A 122 -0.66 -4.93 -19.11
C PRO A 122 -0.39 -5.87 -17.95
N MET A 123 0.44 -6.88 -18.17
CA MET A 123 0.78 -7.86 -17.12
C MET A 123 1.39 -7.20 -15.89
N VAL A 124 2.20 -6.15 -16.05
CA VAL A 124 2.75 -5.40 -14.91
C VAL A 124 1.64 -4.85 -14.00
N ILE A 125 0.55 -4.30 -14.54
CA ILE A 125 -0.60 -3.80 -13.76
C ILE A 125 -1.35 -4.97 -13.09
N LYS A 126 -1.51 -6.09 -13.79
CA LYS A 126 -2.14 -7.29 -13.24
C LYS A 126 -1.31 -7.86 -12.07
N HIS A 127 0.01 -7.93 -12.19
CA HIS A 127 0.90 -8.37 -11.12
C HIS A 127 0.91 -7.41 -9.92
N ILE A 128 0.85 -6.10 -10.17
CA ILE A 128 0.71 -5.11 -9.09
C ILE A 128 -0.57 -5.39 -8.30
N GLN A 129 -1.71 -5.54 -8.98
CA GLN A 129 -2.99 -5.86 -8.34
C GLN A 129 -2.97 -7.19 -7.59
N ASP A 130 -2.43 -8.25 -8.20
CA ASP A 130 -2.37 -9.58 -7.59
C ASP A 130 -1.55 -9.57 -6.29
N ARG A 131 -0.47 -8.79 -6.25
CA ARG A 131 0.35 -8.55 -5.05
C ARG A 131 -0.36 -7.66 -4.04
N ASP A 132 -0.98 -6.56 -4.48
CA ASP A 132 -1.59 -5.57 -3.61
C ASP A 132 -2.79 -6.15 -2.85
N LEU A 133 -3.65 -6.91 -3.56
CA LEU A 133 -4.77 -7.65 -2.97
C LEU A 133 -4.34 -8.94 -2.26
N TRP A 134 -3.02 -9.22 -2.19
CA TRP A 134 -2.43 -10.39 -1.53
C TRP A 134 -2.94 -11.73 -2.06
N LYS A 135 -3.32 -11.82 -3.33
CA LYS A 135 -3.89 -13.04 -3.95
C LYS A 135 -2.81 -14.02 -4.38
N PHE A 136 -1.81 -13.55 -5.12
CA PHE A 136 -0.73 -14.36 -5.71
C PHE A 136 -1.24 -15.52 -6.57
N GLU A 137 -2.27 -15.24 -7.37
CA GLU A 137 -2.90 -16.19 -8.28
C GLU A 137 -2.20 -16.24 -9.64
N LEU A 138 -1.51 -15.16 -10.02
CA LEU A 138 -0.76 -15.11 -11.28
C LEU A 138 0.65 -15.69 -11.10
N PRO A 139 1.08 -16.62 -11.99
CA PRO A 139 2.46 -17.09 -11.99
C PRO A 139 3.46 -15.95 -12.14
N GLY A 140 4.50 -15.91 -11.31
CA GLY A 140 5.55 -14.91 -11.35
C GLY A 140 5.27 -13.62 -10.56
N THR A 141 4.10 -13.47 -9.93
CA THR A 141 3.80 -12.25 -9.14
C THR A 141 4.75 -12.08 -7.97
N ARG A 142 5.10 -13.15 -7.27
CA ARG A 142 6.01 -13.07 -6.12
C ARG A 142 7.40 -12.64 -6.55
N GLU A 143 7.91 -13.25 -7.59
CA GLU A 143 9.22 -12.99 -8.19
C GLU A 143 9.30 -11.56 -8.71
N LEU A 144 8.33 -11.15 -9.54
CA LEU A 144 8.29 -9.80 -10.09
C LEU A 144 8.14 -8.73 -9.00
N SER A 145 7.32 -8.98 -8.00
CA SER A 145 7.16 -8.06 -6.85
C SER A 145 8.44 -7.95 -6.04
N ALA A 146 9.14 -9.06 -5.80
CA ALA A 146 10.43 -9.06 -5.12
C ALA A 146 11.48 -8.27 -5.91
N TYR A 147 11.54 -8.46 -7.23
CA TYR A 147 12.40 -7.68 -8.11
C TYR A 147 12.06 -6.17 -8.05
N MET A 148 10.79 -5.79 -8.20
CA MET A 148 10.38 -4.39 -8.17
C MET A 148 10.68 -3.70 -6.83
N ARG A 149 10.64 -4.43 -5.71
CA ARG A 149 10.96 -3.91 -4.36
C ARG A 149 12.43 -3.50 -4.20
N THR A 150 13.35 -4.00 -5.02
CA THR A 150 14.74 -3.54 -5.01
C THR A 150 14.92 -2.18 -5.68
N ARG A 151 13.85 -1.60 -6.20
CA ARG A 151 13.81 -0.32 -6.90
C ARG A 151 12.84 0.62 -6.20
N SER A 152 12.97 1.91 -6.49
CA SER A 152 11.98 2.88 -6.00
C SER A 152 10.59 2.58 -6.54
N ALA A 153 9.55 2.75 -5.72
CA ALA A 153 8.16 2.71 -6.16
C ALA A 153 7.88 3.96 -7.03
N SER A 154 8.11 3.83 -8.33
CA SER A 154 8.04 4.94 -9.29
C SER A 154 7.42 4.50 -10.61
N MET A 155 6.87 5.47 -11.33
CA MET A 155 6.38 5.26 -12.70
C MET A 155 7.45 4.70 -13.63
N ASP A 156 8.72 5.01 -13.39
CA ASP A 156 9.82 4.52 -14.23
C ASP A 156 10.11 3.04 -13.97
N THR A 157 9.98 2.58 -12.72
CA THR A 157 10.06 1.15 -12.39
C THR A 157 8.95 0.37 -13.09
N VAL A 158 7.71 0.84 -13.03
CA VAL A 158 6.56 0.23 -13.74
C VAL A 158 6.79 0.24 -15.25
N GLY A 159 7.21 1.37 -15.80
CA GLY A 159 7.52 1.52 -17.22
C GLY A 159 8.66 0.61 -17.69
N PHE A 160 9.70 0.43 -16.86
CA PHE A 160 10.79 -0.51 -17.17
C PHE A 160 10.27 -1.96 -17.26
N VAL A 161 9.44 -2.40 -16.33
CA VAL A 161 8.83 -3.74 -16.37
C VAL A 161 7.95 -3.88 -17.61
N TYR A 162 7.12 -2.88 -17.92
CA TYR A 162 6.29 -2.88 -19.12
C TYR A 162 7.10 -2.99 -20.41
N LEU A 163 8.24 -2.31 -20.52
CA LEU A 163 9.13 -2.43 -21.67
C LEU A 163 9.71 -3.83 -21.81
N ASN A 164 10.04 -4.51 -20.71
CA ASN A 164 10.49 -5.91 -20.72
C ASN A 164 9.34 -6.86 -21.10
N GLU A 165 8.12 -6.61 -20.64
CA GLU A 165 6.92 -7.34 -21.09
C GLU A 165 6.77 -7.24 -22.62
N ARG A 166 6.92 -6.04 -23.18
CA ARG A 166 6.88 -5.80 -24.64
C ARG A 166 8.03 -6.43 -25.40
N ALA A 167 9.17 -6.62 -24.74
CA ALA A 167 10.33 -7.30 -25.32
C ALA A 167 10.18 -8.84 -25.33
N GLY A 168 9.19 -9.39 -24.62
CA GLY A 168 8.78 -10.78 -24.67
C GLY A 168 9.31 -11.65 -23.52
N GLU A 169 8.98 -12.93 -23.58
CA GLU A 169 9.18 -13.91 -22.48
C GLU A 169 10.64 -13.99 -22.00
N LYS A 170 11.62 -13.91 -22.89
CA LYS A 170 13.03 -13.98 -22.51
C LYS A 170 13.43 -12.82 -21.59
N ALA A 171 12.96 -11.60 -21.88
CA ALA A 171 13.24 -10.42 -21.07
C ALA A 171 12.53 -10.51 -19.70
N MET A 172 11.26 -10.92 -19.69
CA MET A 172 10.53 -11.16 -18.45
C MET A 172 11.15 -12.30 -17.62
N GLY A 173 11.62 -13.37 -18.27
CA GLY A 173 12.30 -14.48 -17.60
C GLY A 173 13.55 -14.03 -16.81
N VAL A 174 14.28 -13.04 -17.28
CA VAL A 174 15.39 -12.43 -16.53
C VAL A 174 14.88 -11.75 -15.26
N LEU A 175 13.78 -10.99 -15.35
CA LEU A 175 13.22 -10.29 -14.18
C LEU A 175 12.68 -11.29 -13.14
N TYR A 176 12.01 -12.35 -13.58
CA TYR A 176 11.54 -13.43 -12.71
C TYR A 176 12.71 -14.15 -12.02
N GLY A 177 13.77 -14.52 -12.75
CA GLY A 177 14.94 -15.18 -12.16
C GLY A 177 15.69 -14.31 -11.14
N LEU A 178 15.79 -13.00 -11.39
CA LEU A 178 16.32 -12.05 -10.39
C LEU A 178 15.40 -11.97 -9.16
N GLY A 179 14.09 -11.95 -9.38
CA GLY A 179 13.09 -11.93 -8.31
C GLY A 179 13.12 -13.19 -7.45
N GLU A 180 13.31 -14.36 -8.04
CA GLU A 180 13.44 -15.64 -7.33
C GLU A 180 14.62 -15.62 -6.35
N ALA A 181 15.79 -15.18 -6.79
CA ALA A 181 16.96 -15.05 -5.92
C ALA A 181 16.75 -14.08 -4.76
N ILE A 182 15.96 -13.00 -4.98
CA ILE A 182 15.59 -12.05 -3.94
C ILE A 182 14.58 -12.69 -2.98
N LEU A 183 13.63 -13.47 -3.47
CA LEU A 183 12.65 -14.19 -2.64
C LEU A 183 13.32 -15.19 -1.70
N ASP A 184 14.33 -15.92 -2.16
CA ASP A 184 15.09 -16.84 -1.31
C ASP A 184 15.73 -16.09 -0.12
N HIS A 185 16.30 -14.92 -0.39
CA HIS A 185 16.86 -14.08 0.66
C HIS A 185 15.77 -13.57 1.62
N ILE A 186 14.65 -13.08 1.10
CA ILE A 186 13.50 -12.64 1.91
C ILE A 186 12.98 -13.80 2.77
N GLN A 187 12.86 -15.01 2.21
CA GLN A 187 12.37 -16.17 2.95
C GLN A 187 13.29 -16.55 4.11
N ALA A 188 14.61 -16.46 3.92
CA ALA A 188 15.56 -16.66 5.01
C ALA A 188 15.36 -15.64 6.14
N GLN A 189 15.17 -14.37 5.80
CA GLN A 189 14.90 -13.31 6.78
C GLN A 189 13.54 -13.50 7.48
N VAL A 190 12.49 -13.95 6.76
CA VAL A 190 11.18 -14.27 7.34
C VAL A 190 11.33 -15.41 8.36
N THR A 191 12.06 -16.46 8.01
CA THR A 191 12.32 -17.61 8.89
C THR A 191 13.06 -17.16 10.15
N GLU A 192 14.08 -16.33 10.01
CA GLU A 192 14.82 -15.79 11.15
C GLU A 192 13.93 -14.91 12.04
N ALA A 193 13.16 -13.98 11.45
CA ALA A 193 12.29 -13.11 12.22
C ALA A 193 11.19 -13.88 12.97
N THR A 194 10.60 -14.90 12.33
CA THR A 194 9.58 -15.73 12.96
C THR A 194 10.12 -16.63 14.05
N SER A 195 11.38 -17.07 13.97
CA SER A 195 12.03 -17.86 15.04
C SER A 195 12.24 -17.07 16.34
N ARG A 196 12.23 -15.75 16.26
CA ARG A 196 12.35 -14.83 17.40
C ARG A 196 11.00 -14.31 17.89
N ALA A 197 9.89 -14.89 17.40
CA ALA A 197 8.55 -14.45 17.78
C ALA A 197 8.29 -14.72 19.28
N PHE A 198 7.43 -13.90 19.84
CA PHE A 198 6.93 -14.06 21.20
C PHE A 198 5.42 -13.84 21.21
N LYS A 199 4.75 -14.44 22.21
CA LYS A 199 3.33 -14.21 22.47
C LYS A 199 3.17 -12.96 23.33
N ALA A 200 2.13 -12.17 23.07
CA ALA A 200 1.76 -11.05 23.93
C ALA A 200 0.24 -10.79 23.86
N TRP A 201 -0.28 -10.05 24.83
CA TRP A 201 -1.66 -9.62 24.84
C TRP A 201 -1.77 -8.15 24.39
N LEU A 202 -2.42 -7.94 23.27
CA LEU A 202 -2.66 -6.61 22.70
C LEU A 202 -4.17 -6.32 22.70
N ARG A 203 -4.60 -5.35 23.51
CA ARG A 203 -6.01 -4.96 23.60
C ARG A 203 -6.97 -6.14 23.79
N GLY A 204 -6.60 -7.09 24.64
CA GLY A 204 -7.40 -8.28 24.97
C GLY A 204 -7.32 -9.41 23.94
N THR A 205 -6.45 -9.33 22.96
CA THR A 205 -6.21 -10.37 21.96
C THR A 205 -4.80 -10.94 22.14
N GLU A 206 -4.66 -12.28 22.24
CA GLU A 206 -3.34 -12.92 22.19
C GLU A 206 -2.81 -12.85 20.76
N VAL A 207 -1.61 -12.34 20.57
CA VAL A 207 -0.97 -12.17 19.26
C VAL A 207 0.45 -12.73 19.27
N LEU A 208 0.95 -13.11 18.09
CA LEU A 208 2.38 -13.35 17.90
C LEU A 208 3.05 -12.07 17.41
N CYS A 209 4.10 -11.66 18.11
CA CYS A 209 4.86 -10.45 17.84
C CYS A 209 6.31 -10.77 17.49
N THR A 210 6.91 -9.96 16.62
CA THR A 210 8.36 -9.89 16.40
C THR A 210 8.76 -8.50 15.89
N THR A 211 10.05 -8.30 15.66
CA THR A 211 10.60 -7.14 14.94
C THR A 211 11.26 -7.59 13.65
N CYS A 212 11.16 -6.79 12.60
CA CYS A 212 11.89 -6.99 11.35
C CYS A 212 12.07 -5.67 10.60
N CYS A 213 12.79 -5.69 9.48
CA CYS A 213 12.84 -4.56 8.56
C CYS A 213 11.44 -4.29 7.97
N SER A 214 11.14 -3.01 7.74
CA SER A 214 9.81 -2.59 7.25
C SER A 214 9.44 -3.18 5.89
N ASP A 215 10.42 -3.41 5.05
CA ASP A 215 10.25 -3.95 3.70
C ASP A 215 9.76 -5.41 3.65
N ILE A 216 9.97 -6.19 4.71
CA ILE A 216 9.48 -7.58 4.84
C ILE A 216 8.36 -7.72 5.89
N ALA A 217 7.85 -6.63 6.43
CA ALA A 217 6.85 -6.65 7.50
C ALA A 217 5.56 -7.38 7.08
N SER A 218 5.18 -7.31 5.81
CA SER A 218 3.99 -8.00 5.29
C SER A 218 4.18 -9.52 5.28
N GLU A 219 5.31 -9.99 4.83
CA GLU A 219 5.66 -11.40 4.75
C GLU A 219 5.79 -12.01 6.15
N VAL A 220 6.55 -11.34 7.03
CA VAL A 220 6.73 -11.80 8.42
C VAL A 220 5.39 -11.78 9.18
N GLY A 221 4.62 -10.69 9.06
CA GLY A 221 3.32 -10.58 9.70
C GLY A 221 2.33 -11.64 9.22
N SER A 222 2.31 -11.94 7.91
CA SER A 222 1.49 -13.02 7.34
C SER A 222 1.94 -14.41 7.83
N ALA A 223 3.26 -14.65 7.96
CA ALA A 223 3.77 -15.89 8.51
C ALA A 223 3.38 -16.06 9.99
N LEU A 224 3.51 -15.01 10.79
CA LEU A 224 3.08 -15.02 12.19
C LEU A 224 1.57 -15.25 12.33
N ALA A 225 0.75 -14.61 11.48
CA ALA A 225 -0.70 -14.78 11.50
C ALA A 225 -1.12 -16.24 11.29
N LYS A 226 -0.43 -16.96 10.40
CA LYS A 226 -0.67 -18.40 10.18
C LYS A 226 -0.28 -19.27 11.37
N LEU A 227 0.73 -18.86 12.12
CA LEU A 227 1.21 -19.58 13.31
C LEU A 227 0.42 -19.20 14.58
N SER A 228 -0.23 -18.05 14.59
CA SER A 228 -0.95 -17.52 15.75
C SER A 228 -2.31 -18.21 15.94
N PRO A 229 -2.68 -18.63 17.16
CA PRO A 229 -4.04 -19.14 17.44
C PRO A 229 -5.14 -18.11 17.15
N SER A 230 -4.88 -16.83 17.36
CA SER A 230 -5.81 -15.74 16.99
C SER A 230 -5.81 -15.41 15.52
N LYS A 231 -4.93 -16.03 14.72
CA LYS A 231 -4.68 -15.71 13.31
C LYS A 231 -4.23 -14.27 13.09
N ILE A 232 -3.56 -13.68 14.08
CA ILE A 232 -3.02 -12.31 14.01
C ILE A 232 -1.53 -12.32 14.31
N GLY A 233 -0.76 -11.74 13.39
CA GLY A 233 0.67 -11.46 13.54
C GLY A 233 0.93 -9.97 13.60
N VAL A 234 1.85 -9.54 14.47
CA VAL A 234 2.17 -8.14 14.72
C VAL A 234 3.67 -7.91 14.58
N ILE A 235 4.04 -6.97 13.74
CA ILE A 235 5.41 -6.47 13.64
C ILE A 235 5.50 -5.17 14.44
N VAL A 236 6.45 -5.14 15.36
CA VAL A 236 6.68 -3.99 16.25
C VAL A 236 7.87 -3.19 15.74
N SER A 237 7.66 -1.92 15.46
CA SER A 237 8.70 -0.96 15.03
C SER A 237 8.89 0.12 16.10
N LEU A 238 10.06 0.15 16.73
CA LEU A 238 10.34 1.07 17.84
C LEU A 238 10.67 2.47 17.34
N SER A 239 10.21 3.47 18.07
CA SER A 239 10.57 4.87 17.91
C SER A 239 10.80 5.53 19.28
N HIS A 240 11.33 6.76 19.28
CA HIS A 240 11.48 7.53 20.51
C HIS A 240 10.15 7.92 21.18
N ARG A 241 9.03 7.83 20.46
CA ARG A 241 7.68 8.17 20.96
C ARG A 241 6.89 6.95 21.43
N GLY A 242 7.28 5.74 21.04
CA GLY A 242 6.56 4.50 21.32
C GLY A 242 6.81 3.46 20.23
N ALA A 243 5.82 2.65 19.91
CA ALA A 243 5.93 1.58 18.93
C ALA A 243 4.85 1.69 17.83
N GLY A 244 5.28 1.69 16.59
CA GLY A 244 4.42 1.44 15.44
C GLY A 244 4.12 -0.06 15.33
N LEU A 245 2.90 -0.39 14.93
CA LEU A 245 2.44 -1.76 14.73
C LEU A 245 2.06 -1.97 13.27
N SER A 246 2.66 -2.98 12.63
CA SER A 246 2.15 -3.52 11.38
C SER A 246 1.42 -4.83 11.70
N ILE A 247 0.11 -4.86 11.50
CA ILE A 247 -0.77 -5.96 11.88
C ILE A 247 -1.21 -6.70 10.63
N ARG A 248 -1.13 -8.03 10.66
CA ARG A 248 -1.63 -8.90 9.59
C ARG A 248 -2.55 -9.95 10.18
N SER A 249 -3.62 -10.32 9.45
CA SER A 249 -4.48 -11.44 9.83
C SER A 249 -4.60 -12.46 8.71
N ASP A 250 -4.72 -13.73 9.11
CA ASP A 250 -4.98 -14.86 8.20
C ASP A 250 -6.50 -14.95 7.95
N GLY A 251 -6.97 -14.09 7.05
CA GLY A 251 -8.39 -13.91 6.71
C GLY A 251 -9.14 -12.90 7.59
N GLY A 252 -10.33 -12.52 7.16
CA GLY A 252 -11.25 -11.64 7.90
C GLY A 252 -10.77 -10.21 8.10
N THR A 253 -11.33 -9.56 9.12
CA THR A 253 -11.08 -8.13 9.48
C THR A 253 -10.16 -7.97 10.69
N GLY A 254 -9.63 -9.04 11.25
CA GLY A 254 -8.92 -9.05 12.53
C GLY A 254 -7.75 -8.07 12.63
N ALA A 255 -7.02 -7.85 11.54
CA ALA A 255 -5.94 -6.86 11.55
C ALA A 255 -6.48 -5.43 11.68
N ARG A 256 -7.52 -5.07 10.92
CA ARG A 256 -8.17 -3.75 10.99
C ARG A 256 -8.81 -3.53 12.37
N ASP A 257 -9.57 -4.50 12.86
CA ASP A 257 -10.30 -4.38 14.13
C ASP A 257 -9.35 -4.16 15.31
N LEU A 258 -8.18 -4.81 15.27
CA LEU A 258 -7.14 -4.63 16.28
C LEU A 258 -6.39 -3.31 16.11
N ALA A 259 -6.10 -2.90 14.87
CA ALA A 259 -5.45 -1.62 14.58
C ALA A 259 -6.30 -0.43 15.05
N GLU A 260 -7.61 -0.46 14.84
CA GLU A 260 -8.55 0.58 15.28
C GLU A 260 -8.53 0.74 16.82
N LYS A 261 -8.41 -0.36 17.58
CA LYS A 261 -8.22 -0.32 19.04
C LYS A 261 -6.87 0.28 19.45
N CYS A 262 -5.91 0.35 18.51
CA CYS A 262 -4.59 0.96 18.72
C CYS A 262 -4.48 2.34 18.03
N GLY A 263 -5.61 3.00 17.77
CA GLY A 263 -5.64 4.34 17.17
C GLY A 263 -5.20 4.40 15.70
N GLY A 264 -5.25 3.27 15.00
CA GLY A 264 -4.86 3.14 13.61
C GLY A 264 -5.99 2.73 12.68
N GLY A 265 -5.66 2.04 11.59
CA GLY A 265 -6.63 1.57 10.60
C GLY A 265 -5.94 0.86 9.44
N GLY A 266 -6.71 0.57 8.38
CA GLY A 266 -6.22 -0.11 7.17
C GLY A 266 -7.27 -1.03 6.56
N HIS A 267 -6.80 -2.04 5.83
CA HIS A 267 -7.65 -3.08 5.26
C HIS A 267 -7.94 -4.21 6.28
N GLY A 268 -8.96 -5.02 6.03
CA GLY A 268 -9.31 -6.17 6.86
C GLY A 268 -8.11 -7.04 7.23
N PRO A 269 -7.34 -7.57 6.25
CA PRO A 269 -6.20 -8.45 6.50
C PRO A 269 -4.88 -7.72 6.81
N ALA A 270 -4.78 -6.40 6.58
CA ALA A 270 -3.54 -5.64 6.73
C ALA A 270 -3.80 -4.22 7.21
N ALA A 271 -3.32 -3.90 8.41
CA ALA A 271 -3.56 -2.61 9.06
C ALA A 271 -2.35 -2.17 9.88
N GLY A 272 -2.33 -0.92 10.27
CA GLY A 272 -1.32 -0.33 11.14
C GLY A 272 -1.91 0.34 12.36
N GLY A 273 -1.19 0.30 13.46
CA GLY A 273 -1.57 0.97 14.72
C GLY A 273 -0.36 1.57 15.41
N TYR A 274 -0.57 2.15 16.55
CA TYR A 274 0.47 2.78 17.34
C TYR A 274 0.24 2.57 18.83
N LEU A 275 1.29 2.36 19.58
CA LEU A 275 1.31 2.33 21.03
C LEU A 275 2.25 3.43 21.54
N ASN A 276 1.79 4.24 22.50
CA ASN A 276 2.70 5.10 23.23
C ASN A 276 3.66 4.26 24.12
N ARG A 277 4.59 4.91 24.79
CA ARG A 277 5.61 4.20 25.59
C ARG A 277 5.02 3.33 26.70
N GLU A 278 4.02 3.83 27.41
CA GLU A 278 3.37 3.12 28.51
C GLU A 278 2.64 1.88 28.00
N GLU A 279 1.83 2.03 26.96
CA GLU A 279 1.12 0.94 26.29
C GLU A 279 2.07 -0.12 25.71
N PHE A 280 3.22 0.30 25.17
CA PHE A 280 4.24 -0.63 24.72
C PHE A 280 4.86 -1.41 25.87
N PHE A 281 5.14 -0.78 27.01
CA PHE A 281 5.62 -1.49 28.18
C PHE A 281 4.56 -2.46 28.74
N GLU A 282 3.28 -2.11 28.72
CA GLU A 282 2.19 -3.03 29.08
C GLU A 282 2.17 -4.26 28.16
N LEU A 283 2.30 -4.06 26.85
CA LEU A 283 2.43 -5.18 25.89
C LEU A 283 3.61 -6.09 26.28
N MET A 284 4.78 -5.51 26.55
CA MET A 284 5.99 -6.26 26.88
C MET A 284 5.91 -6.98 28.22
N HIS A 285 5.14 -6.49 29.20
CA HIS A 285 4.89 -7.21 30.45
C HIS A 285 4.10 -8.51 30.26
N THR A 286 3.33 -8.62 29.20
CA THR A 286 2.60 -9.86 28.85
C THR A 286 3.40 -10.81 27.96
N ALA A 287 4.60 -10.40 27.55
CA ALA A 287 5.41 -11.14 26.59
C ALA A 287 5.91 -12.48 27.18
N THR A 288 5.69 -13.55 26.43
CA THR A 288 6.18 -14.89 26.76
C THR A 288 6.84 -15.53 25.52
N PRO A 289 7.85 -16.41 25.72
CA PRO A 289 8.48 -17.10 24.60
C PRO A 289 7.45 -17.86 23.75
N PHE A 290 7.67 -17.86 22.43
CA PHE A 290 6.94 -18.68 21.48
C PHE A 290 7.92 -19.68 20.86
N THR A 291 7.58 -20.96 20.90
CA THR A 291 8.31 -22.02 20.19
C THR A 291 7.37 -22.54 19.11
N PRO A 292 7.73 -22.40 17.81
CA PRO A 292 6.98 -23.07 16.74
C PRO A 292 6.95 -24.58 16.96
N ALA A 293 5.80 -25.21 16.72
CA ALA A 293 5.65 -26.65 16.83
C ALA A 293 6.37 -27.38 15.69
#